data_6596eb8d7e69e9179177650a891b757d
#
_entry.id   6596eb8d7e69e9179177650a891b757d
#
_cell.length_a   1.000
_cell.length_b   1.000
_cell.length_c   1.000
_cell.angle_alpha   90.00
_cell.angle_beta   90.00
_cell.angle_gamma   90.00
#
_symmetry.space_group_name_H-M   'P 1'
#
loop_
_entity.id
_entity.type
_entity.pdbx_description
1 polymer ?
#
loop_
_entity_poly.entity_id
_entity_poly.type
_entity_poly.pdbx_seq_one_letter_code
_entity_poly.pdbx_strand_id
1 'polypeptide(L)'
;MTSLRERFMPDMKEAMKAGDKDKVAAIRLIIAALKEKDIEARGAGKGEATEDEILGVLQKMIKQRQESIAIYDANARPELADGERAEVAVISAYLPKQMSEDEVKAAIDKAIAETGATAVKDIGKVIGLLRGAYAGQMDFGKVSPMVKAALGG
;
A
#
# COMPACT_ATOMS: atom_id res chain seq x y z
N MET A 1 -2.32 -19.42 8.44
CA MET A 1 -2.63 -17.96 8.47
C MET A 1 -3.54 -17.61 7.31
N THR A 2 -4.58 -16.83 7.59
CA THR A 2 -5.54 -16.39 6.56
C THR A 2 -4.90 -15.28 5.72
N SER A 3 -4.92 -15.41 4.40
CA SER A 3 -4.41 -14.36 3.51
C SER A 3 -5.33 -13.13 3.53
N LEU A 4 -4.85 -11.98 3.07
CA LEU A 4 -5.67 -10.77 2.94
C LEU A 4 -6.88 -11.04 2.05
N ARG A 5 -6.67 -11.68 0.93
CA ARG A 5 -7.75 -12.05 -0.02
C ARG A 5 -8.89 -12.77 0.67
N GLU A 6 -8.57 -13.70 1.56
CA GLU A 6 -9.55 -14.52 2.26
C GLU A 6 -10.29 -13.78 3.38
N ARG A 7 -9.75 -12.65 3.84
CA ARG A 7 -10.31 -11.87 4.95
C ARG A 7 -11.40 -10.88 4.51
N PHE A 8 -11.31 -10.35 3.30
CA PHE A 8 -12.17 -9.24 2.89
C PHE A 8 -13.67 -9.57 2.91
N MET A 9 -14.06 -10.68 2.34
CA MET A 9 -15.48 -11.05 2.27
C MET A 9 -16.08 -11.36 3.65
N PRO A 10 -15.44 -12.20 4.49
CA PRO A 10 -15.95 -12.43 5.86
C PRO A 10 -16.01 -11.14 6.69
N ASP A 11 -15.02 -10.27 6.60
CA ASP A 11 -15.00 -9.00 7.34
C ASP A 11 -16.14 -8.07 6.87
N MET A 12 -16.42 -8.05 5.59
CA MET A 12 -17.54 -7.29 5.05
C MET A 12 -18.87 -7.79 5.59
N LYS A 13 -19.07 -9.12 5.61
CA LYS A 13 -20.29 -9.73 6.14
C LYS A 13 -20.48 -9.41 7.62
N GLU A 14 -19.40 -9.46 8.39
CA GLU A 14 -19.43 -9.13 9.82
C GLU A 14 -19.79 -7.65 10.02
N ALA A 15 -19.21 -6.76 9.22
CA ALA A 15 -19.53 -5.34 9.26
C ALA A 15 -21.01 -5.08 8.90
N MET A 16 -21.56 -5.81 7.94
CA MET A 16 -22.97 -5.74 7.57
C MET A 16 -23.87 -6.13 8.75
N LYS A 17 -23.53 -7.21 9.47
CA LYS A 17 -24.28 -7.65 10.66
C LYS A 17 -24.22 -6.64 11.78
N ALA A 18 -23.06 -5.96 11.93
CA ALA A 18 -22.85 -4.94 12.95
C ALA A 18 -23.49 -3.58 12.60
N GLY A 19 -23.98 -3.42 11.37
CA GLY A 19 -24.52 -2.14 10.91
C GLY A 19 -23.47 -1.07 10.67
N ASP A 20 -22.20 -1.47 10.50
CA ASP A 20 -21.08 -0.56 10.25
C ASP A 20 -20.99 -0.23 8.75
N LYS A 21 -21.77 0.77 8.34
CA LYS A 21 -21.89 1.17 6.94
C LYS A 21 -20.58 1.65 6.32
N ASP A 22 -19.78 2.40 7.07
CA ASP A 22 -18.51 2.92 6.59
C ASP A 22 -17.53 1.79 6.30
N LYS A 23 -17.47 0.81 7.19
CA LYS A 23 -16.61 -0.35 7.01
C LYS A 23 -17.05 -1.20 5.82
N VAL A 24 -18.35 -1.42 5.66
CA VAL A 24 -18.90 -2.16 4.51
C VAL A 24 -18.51 -1.47 3.20
N ALA A 25 -18.74 -0.15 3.13
CA ALA A 25 -18.44 0.62 1.91
C ALA A 25 -16.94 0.56 1.57
N ALA A 26 -16.07 0.73 2.57
CA ALA A 26 -14.63 0.68 2.37
C ALA A 26 -14.16 -0.71 1.89
N ILE A 27 -14.66 -1.78 2.48
CA ILE A 27 -14.28 -3.14 2.08
C ILE A 27 -14.80 -3.47 0.67
N ARG A 28 -15.98 -2.99 0.30
CA ARG A 28 -16.48 -3.13 -1.07
C ARG A 28 -15.53 -2.50 -2.10
N LEU A 29 -14.99 -1.32 -1.78
CA LEU A 29 -14.02 -0.64 -2.63
C LEU A 29 -12.72 -1.45 -2.74
N ILE A 30 -12.28 -2.05 -1.64
CA ILE A 30 -11.10 -2.94 -1.64
C ILE A 30 -11.36 -4.15 -2.56
N ILE A 31 -12.50 -4.80 -2.42
CA ILE A 31 -12.85 -5.96 -3.23
C ILE A 31 -12.90 -5.60 -4.72
N ALA A 32 -13.47 -4.44 -5.06
CA ALA A 32 -13.52 -3.97 -6.45
C ALA A 32 -12.10 -3.73 -7.00
N ALA A 33 -11.23 -3.08 -6.23
CA ALA A 33 -9.85 -2.83 -6.63
C ALA A 33 -9.07 -4.14 -6.80
N LEU A 34 -9.31 -5.12 -5.93
CA LEU A 34 -8.71 -6.44 -6.03
C LEU A 34 -9.14 -7.17 -7.30
N LYS A 35 -10.41 -7.10 -7.65
CA LYS A 35 -10.92 -7.70 -8.90
C LYS A 35 -10.23 -7.10 -10.13
N GLU A 36 -10.07 -5.78 -10.16
CA GLU A 36 -9.35 -5.11 -11.24
C GLU A 36 -7.90 -5.59 -11.32
N LYS A 37 -7.23 -5.72 -10.18
CA LYS A 37 -5.85 -6.19 -10.12
C LYS A 37 -5.73 -7.65 -10.57
N ASP A 38 -6.70 -8.49 -10.23
CA ASP A 38 -6.76 -9.88 -10.69
C ASP A 38 -6.94 -9.97 -12.21
N ILE A 39 -7.78 -9.12 -12.78
CA ILE A 39 -7.98 -9.07 -14.23
C ILE A 39 -6.67 -8.67 -14.92
N GLU A 40 -5.98 -7.67 -14.39
CA GLU A 40 -4.67 -7.24 -14.88
C GLU A 40 -3.64 -8.37 -14.81
N ALA A 41 -3.60 -9.10 -13.69
CA ALA A 41 -2.69 -10.21 -13.50
C ALA A 41 -2.96 -11.34 -14.50
N ARG A 42 -4.22 -11.66 -14.76
CA ARG A 42 -4.60 -12.67 -15.77
C ARG A 42 -4.19 -12.24 -17.17
N GLY A 43 -4.37 -10.97 -17.49
CA GLY A 43 -3.92 -10.42 -18.78
C GLY A 43 -2.42 -10.52 -18.98
N ALA A 44 -1.64 -10.50 -17.91
CA ALA A 44 -0.20 -10.70 -17.93
C ALA A 44 0.23 -12.18 -17.77
N GLY A 45 -0.73 -13.11 -17.75
CA GLY A 45 -0.46 -14.54 -17.61
C GLY A 45 -0.08 -14.99 -16.20
N LYS A 46 -0.39 -14.20 -15.18
CA LYS A 46 0.01 -14.46 -13.78
C LYS A 46 -1.07 -15.12 -12.91
N GLY A 47 -2.25 -15.38 -13.44
CA GLY A 47 -3.37 -15.96 -12.70
C GLY A 47 -4.10 -14.92 -11.86
N GLU A 48 -3.63 -14.61 -10.68
CA GLU A 48 -4.23 -13.60 -9.79
C GLU A 48 -3.15 -12.77 -9.10
N ALA A 49 -3.56 -11.66 -8.49
CA ALA A 49 -2.66 -10.78 -7.77
C ALA A 49 -2.05 -11.48 -6.55
N THR A 50 -0.76 -11.27 -6.33
CA THR A 50 -0.03 -11.80 -5.17
C THR A 50 -0.39 -11.00 -3.91
N GLU A 51 -0.06 -11.55 -2.74
CA GLU A 51 -0.23 -10.86 -1.45
C GLU A 51 0.47 -9.50 -1.47
N ASP A 52 1.69 -9.43 -1.97
CA ASP A 52 2.46 -8.18 -2.06
C ASP A 52 1.78 -7.17 -3.00
N GLU A 53 1.23 -7.64 -4.11
CA GLU A 53 0.47 -6.78 -5.03
C GLU A 53 -0.81 -6.25 -4.37
N ILE A 54 -1.48 -7.06 -3.55
CA ILE A 54 -2.65 -6.63 -2.78
C ILE A 54 -2.27 -5.54 -1.78
N LEU A 55 -1.16 -5.72 -1.06
CA LEU A 55 -0.64 -4.68 -0.15
C LEU A 55 -0.38 -3.37 -0.89
N GLY A 56 0.20 -3.44 -2.07
CA GLY A 56 0.42 -2.27 -2.93
C GLY A 56 -0.87 -1.57 -3.35
N VAL A 57 -1.92 -2.34 -3.65
CA VAL A 57 -3.25 -1.81 -3.97
C VAL A 57 -3.81 -1.02 -2.78
N LEU A 58 -3.72 -1.60 -1.57
CA LEU A 58 -4.19 -0.94 -0.36
C LEU A 58 -3.44 0.36 -0.08
N GLN A 59 -2.12 0.37 -0.25
CA GLN A 59 -1.31 1.57 -0.09
C GLN A 59 -1.70 2.67 -1.08
N LYS A 60 -1.95 2.31 -2.34
CA LYS A 60 -2.39 3.24 -3.37
C LYS A 60 -3.76 3.84 -3.04
N MET A 61 -4.68 3.02 -2.56
CA MET A 61 -6.02 3.47 -2.14
C MET A 61 -5.91 4.51 -1.01
N ILE A 62 -5.04 4.27 -0.04
CA ILE A 62 -4.81 5.21 1.07
C ILE A 62 -4.23 6.52 0.55
N LYS A 63 -3.22 6.44 -0.31
CA LYS A 63 -2.57 7.63 -0.89
C LYS A 63 -3.57 8.50 -1.66
N GLN A 64 -4.41 7.90 -2.47
CA GLN A 64 -5.44 8.62 -3.23
C GLN A 64 -6.42 9.33 -2.29
N ARG A 65 -6.81 8.69 -1.20
CA ARG A 65 -7.71 9.28 -0.21
C ARG A 65 -7.05 10.41 0.57
N GLN A 66 -5.78 10.26 0.91
CA GLN A 66 -5.02 11.33 1.58
C GLN A 66 -4.92 12.58 0.70
N GLU A 67 -4.75 12.42 -0.59
CA GLU A 67 -4.75 13.51 -1.56
C GLU A 67 -6.13 14.20 -1.59
N SER A 68 -7.21 13.42 -1.62
CA SER A 68 -8.58 13.94 -1.57
C SER A 68 -8.88 14.68 -0.26
N ILE A 69 -8.44 14.12 0.87
CA ILE A 69 -8.59 14.73 2.20
C ILE A 69 -7.94 16.12 2.22
N ALA A 70 -6.71 16.22 1.70
CA ALA A 70 -6.00 17.51 1.65
C ALA A 70 -6.77 18.53 0.83
N ILE A 71 -7.35 18.13 -0.30
CA ILE A 71 -8.15 19.01 -1.15
C ILE A 71 -9.43 19.44 -0.44
N TYR A 72 -10.15 18.52 0.19
CA TYR A 72 -11.39 18.83 0.92
C TYR A 72 -11.13 19.74 2.11
N ASP A 73 -10.06 19.49 2.87
CA ASP A 73 -9.69 20.36 4.01
C ASP A 73 -9.34 21.77 3.53
N ALA A 74 -8.62 21.89 2.40
CA ALA A 74 -8.26 23.19 1.83
C ALA A 74 -9.47 23.97 1.31
N ASN A 75 -10.56 23.28 0.95
CA ASN A 75 -11.79 23.88 0.40
C ASN A 75 -12.95 23.93 1.40
N ALA A 76 -12.65 23.82 2.70
CA ALA A 76 -13.64 23.86 3.79
C ALA A 76 -14.80 22.85 3.61
N ARG A 77 -14.45 21.63 3.25
CA ARG A 77 -15.38 20.50 3.11
C ARG A 77 -15.04 19.37 4.10
N PRO A 78 -15.13 19.65 5.42
CA PRO A 78 -14.71 18.67 6.43
C PRO A 78 -15.56 17.41 6.42
N GLU A 79 -16.84 17.47 6.06
CA GLU A 79 -17.72 16.31 5.98
C GLU A 79 -17.26 15.32 4.91
N LEU A 80 -16.73 15.79 3.78
CA LEU A 80 -16.20 14.95 2.72
C LEU A 80 -14.82 14.38 3.11
N ALA A 81 -14.00 15.20 3.75
CA ALA A 81 -12.70 14.74 4.28
C ALA A 81 -12.89 13.65 5.34
N ASP A 82 -13.87 13.80 6.23
CA ASP A 82 -14.15 12.82 7.28
C ASP A 82 -14.60 11.48 6.71
N GLY A 83 -15.38 11.49 5.64
CA GLY A 83 -15.75 10.26 4.91
C GLY A 83 -14.53 9.53 4.36
N GLU A 84 -13.59 10.26 3.77
CA GLU A 84 -12.34 9.70 3.26
C GLU A 84 -11.46 9.18 4.41
N ARG A 85 -11.40 9.90 5.54
CA ARG A 85 -10.65 9.46 6.73
C ARG A 85 -11.19 8.16 7.29
N ALA A 86 -12.50 7.97 7.29
CA ALA A 86 -13.13 6.72 7.73
C ALA A 86 -12.70 5.55 6.83
N GLU A 87 -12.64 5.75 5.53
CA GLU A 87 -12.16 4.75 4.58
C GLU A 87 -10.68 4.42 4.81
N VAL A 88 -9.84 5.44 5.01
CA VAL A 88 -8.41 5.25 5.32
C VAL A 88 -8.23 4.39 6.58
N ALA A 89 -9.02 4.64 7.62
CA ALA A 89 -8.93 3.86 8.86
C ALA A 89 -9.21 2.38 8.62
N VAL A 90 -10.22 2.05 7.82
CA VAL A 90 -10.57 0.67 7.49
C VAL A 90 -9.46 0.00 6.67
N ILE A 91 -9.00 0.68 5.63
CA ILE A 91 -7.96 0.13 4.73
C ILE A 91 -6.65 -0.06 5.49
N SER A 92 -6.25 0.91 6.31
CA SER A 92 -5.01 0.87 7.10
C SER A 92 -4.96 -0.31 8.06
N ALA A 93 -6.10 -0.78 8.55
CA ALA A 93 -6.17 -1.92 9.45
C ALA A 93 -5.69 -3.23 8.80
N TYR A 94 -5.68 -3.29 7.47
CA TYR A 94 -5.18 -4.44 6.72
C TYR A 94 -3.69 -4.35 6.38
N LEU A 95 -3.06 -3.20 6.58
CA LEU A 95 -1.65 -3.00 6.28
C LEU A 95 -0.77 -3.22 7.51
N PRO A 96 0.48 -3.68 7.33
CA PRO A 96 1.44 -3.66 8.42
C PRO A 96 1.77 -2.21 8.80
N LYS A 97 2.41 -2.01 9.94
CA LYS A 97 2.82 -0.69 10.40
C LYS A 97 3.72 -0.04 9.35
N GLN A 98 3.38 1.18 8.94
CA GLN A 98 4.18 1.92 7.97
C GLN A 98 5.48 2.43 8.61
N MET A 99 6.56 2.39 7.86
CA MET A 99 7.88 2.84 8.30
C MET A 99 7.95 4.38 8.26
N SER A 100 8.59 4.96 9.25
CA SER A 100 8.92 6.38 9.26
C SER A 100 10.01 6.69 8.22
N GLU A 101 10.20 7.97 7.88
CA GLU A 101 11.27 8.37 6.96
C GLU A 101 12.64 7.92 7.45
N ASP A 102 12.92 8.04 8.75
CA ASP A 102 14.19 7.61 9.32
C ASP A 102 14.38 6.11 9.23
N GLU A 103 13.33 5.35 9.49
CA GLU A 103 13.35 3.89 9.34
C GLU A 103 13.60 3.48 7.89
N VAL A 104 12.97 4.19 6.94
CA VAL A 104 13.16 3.95 5.50
C VAL A 104 14.62 4.21 5.11
N LYS A 105 15.19 5.34 5.55
CA LYS A 105 16.60 5.68 5.27
C LYS A 105 17.55 4.63 5.82
N ALA A 106 17.31 4.19 7.05
CA ALA A 106 18.14 3.15 7.69
C ALA A 106 18.04 1.83 6.93
N ALA A 107 16.84 1.46 6.47
CA ALA A 107 16.62 0.25 5.69
C ALA A 107 17.33 0.31 4.33
N ILE A 108 17.31 1.48 3.68
CA ILE A 108 18.02 1.69 2.41
C ILE A 108 19.52 1.52 2.60
N ASP A 109 20.09 2.16 3.61
CA ASP A 109 21.54 2.07 3.90
C ASP A 109 21.95 0.63 4.18
N LYS A 110 21.17 -0.08 4.96
CA LYS A 110 21.39 -1.50 5.26
C LYS A 110 21.31 -2.36 4.00
N ALA A 111 20.32 -2.13 3.14
CA ALA A 111 20.15 -2.87 1.90
C ALA A 111 21.31 -2.64 0.93
N ILE A 112 21.79 -1.40 0.83
CA ILE A 112 22.97 -1.05 0.03
C ILE A 112 24.20 -1.82 0.53
N ALA A 113 24.40 -1.84 1.83
CA ALA A 113 25.52 -2.55 2.44
C ALA A 113 25.43 -4.07 2.20
N GLU A 114 24.25 -4.65 2.38
CA GLU A 114 24.04 -6.10 2.22
C GLU A 114 24.18 -6.56 0.77
N THR A 115 23.74 -5.74 -0.20
CA THR A 115 23.86 -6.08 -1.63
C THR A 115 25.22 -5.77 -2.22
N GLY A 116 26.05 -4.99 -1.51
CA GLY A 116 27.34 -4.51 -2.03
C GLY A 116 27.19 -3.51 -3.17
N ALA A 117 26.01 -2.87 -3.29
CA ALA A 117 25.73 -1.90 -4.36
C ALA A 117 26.68 -0.69 -4.28
N THR A 118 27.22 -0.28 -5.42
CA THR A 118 28.18 0.83 -5.51
C THR A 118 27.77 1.90 -6.50
N ALA A 119 26.79 1.65 -7.34
CA ALA A 119 26.37 2.56 -8.39
C ALA A 119 24.87 2.38 -8.73
N VAL A 120 24.31 3.34 -9.44
CA VAL A 120 22.89 3.34 -9.85
C VAL A 120 22.49 2.08 -10.62
N LYS A 121 23.41 1.47 -11.37
CA LYS A 121 23.15 0.21 -12.08
C LYS A 121 22.72 -0.93 -11.15
N ASP A 122 23.03 -0.81 -9.85
CA ASP A 122 22.70 -1.82 -8.84
C ASP A 122 21.34 -1.59 -8.17
N ILE A 123 20.61 -0.55 -8.59
CA ILE A 123 19.33 -0.15 -7.97
C ILE A 123 18.33 -1.31 -7.88
N GLY A 124 18.27 -2.14 -8.91
CA GLY A 124 17.35 -3.28 -8.95
C GLY A 124 17.58 -4.27 -7.82
N LYS A 125 18.83 -4.50 -7.46
CA LYS A 125 19.19 -5.39 -6.34
C LYS A 125 18.73 -4.84 -5.01
N VAL A 126 18.95 -3.53 -4.81
CA VAL A 126 18.57 -2.84 -3.56
C VAL A 126 17.05 -2.82 -3.42
N ILE A 127 16.34 -2.39 -4.46
CA ILE A 127 14.86 -2.35 -4.46
C ILE A 127 14.28 -3.76 -4.27
N GLY A 128 14.84 -4.77 -4.91
CA GLY A 128 14.39 -6.16 -4.75
C GLY A 128 14.51 -6.64 -3.32
N LEU A 129 15.62 -6.35 -2.65
CA LEU A 129 15.81 -6.70 -1.24
C LEU A 129 14.81 -5.97 -0.35
N LEU A 130 14.58 -4.67 -0.58
CA LEU A 130 13.63 -3.87 0.19
C LEU A 130 12.19 -4.38 0.00
N ARG A 131 11.80 -4.72 -1.21
CA ARG A 131 10.46 -5.27 -1.49
C ARG A 131 10.25 -6.59 -0.78
N GLY A 132 11.24 -7.45 -0.78
CA GLY A 132 11.16 -8.73 -0.09
C GLY A 132 11.03 -8.60 1.43
N ALA A 133 11.71 -7.61 2.02
CA ALA A 133 11.74 -7.43 3.47
C ALA A 133 10.60 -6.56 4.00
N TYR A 134 10.16 -5.56 3.22
CA TYR A 134 9.26 -4.50 3.71
C TYR A 134 8.03 -4.26 2.84
N ALA A 135 7.55 -5.28 2.14
CA ALA A 135 6.33 -5.19 1.33
C ALA A 135 5.17 -4.64 2.16
N GLY A 136 4.48 -3.63 1.64
CA GLY A 136 3.36 -2.99 2.31
C GLY A 136 3.73 -2.03 3.43
N GLN A 137 5.03 -1.86 3.76
CA GLN A 137 5.48 -1.01 4.85
C GLN A 137 6.08 0.31 4.40
N MET A 138 6.47 0.42 3.14
CA MET A 138 7.03 1.64 2.56
C MET A 138 6.46 1.87 1.16
N ASP A 139 6.44 3.12 0.72
CA ASP A 139 6.01 3.51 -0.62
C ASP A 139 7.20 3.42 -1.59
N PHE A 140 7.24 2.38 -2.39
CA PHE A 140 8.34 2.13 -3.33
C PHE A 140 8.43 3.19 -4.44
N GLY A 141 7.34 3.89 -4.73
CA GLY A 141 7.38 5.04 -5.64
C GLY A 141 8.23 6.19 -5.11
N LYS A 142 8.28 6.36 -3.79
CA LYS A 142 9.13 7.35 -3.11
C LYS A 142 10.52 6.80 -2.82
N VAL A 143 10.60 5.52 -2.49
CA VAL A 143 11.85 4.85 -2.10
C VAL A 143 12.82 4.74 -3.28
N SER A 144 12.32 4.43 -4.48
CA SER A 144 13.19 4.28 -5.65
C SER A 144 14.06 5.50 -5.93
N PRO A 145 13.52 6.74 -5.95
CA PRO A 145 14.36 7.94 -6.09
C PRO A 145 15.37 8.11 -4.94
N MET A 146 14.99 7.73 -3.71
CA MET A 146 15.88 7.80 -2.54
C MET A 146 17.07 6.85 -2.70
N VAL A 147 16.84 5.63 -3.16
CA VAL A 147 17.89 4.64 -3.42
C VAL A 147 18.81 5.15 -4.53
N LYS A 148 18.23 5.69 -5.60
CA LYS A 148 18.99 6.27 -6.70
C LYS A 148 19.93 7.38 -6.21
N ALA A 149 19.41 8.29 -5.41
CA ALA A 149 20.21 9.38 -4.82
C ALA A 149 21.33 8.84 -3.92
N ALA A 150 21.03 7.84 -3.10
CA ALA A 150 22.00 7.21 -2.20
C ALA A 150 23.14 6.50 -2.98
N LEU A 151 22.87 6.04 -4.20
CA LEU A 151 23.84 5.39 -5.06
C LEU A 151 24.57 6.37 -5.99
N GLY A 152 24.35 7.67 -5.82
CA GLY A 152 25.07 8.71 -6.55
C GLY A 152 24.45 9.09 -7.89
N GLY A 153 23.17 8.74 -8.08
CA GLY A 153 22.44 9.04 -9.31
C GLY A 153 21.71 10.37 -9.31
#